data_c95d7bd486ce94ae0cdb82bb06f111f9
#
_entry.id   c95d7bd486ce94ae0cdb82bb06f111f9
#
_cell.length_a   1.000
_cell.length_b   1.000
_cell.length_c   1.000
_cell.angle_alpha   90.00
_cell.angle_beta   90.00
_cell.angle_gamma   90.00
#
_symmetry.space_group_name_H-M   'P 1'
#
loop_
_entity.id
_entity.type
_entity.pdbx_description
1 polymer ?
#
loop_
_entity_poly.entity_id
_entity_poly.type
_entity_poly.pdbx_seq_one_letter_code
_entity_poly.pdbx_strand_id
1 'polypeptide(L)'
;VRGVERTVAALYVEKDGCYFGLPDVDPWDEVRDARLYPGPHPVVVHSPCQRWGKLWAGQPLHIKRTGERKRKGADDGCFKAGLFDARRWGGIMEHPWGSHAWSFFGLTLPSRAGGWVRADDYGGWTCCVEQGRYGHYARKPTLLLAYGCDVPELDWGIGEPRLDPVIVQRMGLVRAKRLGEVGGKGGGTDSTPRIGTPPPFRDLLLSIARTAQLKDLAA
;
A
#
# COMPACT_ATOMS: atom_id res chain seq x y z
N VAL A 1 22.01 -0.09 -25.04
CA VAL A 1 22.34 -0.92 -23.86
C VAL A 1 21.38 -0.50 -22.76
N ARG A 2 20.37 -1.32 -22.44
CA ARG A 2 19.55 -1.10 -21.24
C ARG A 2 20.47 -1.37 -20.05
N GLY A 3 20.70 -0.36 -19.21
CA GLY A 3 21.41 -0.55 -17.96
C GLY A 3 20.68 -1.63 -17.15
N VAL A 4 21.43 -2.47 -16.44
CA VAL A 4 20.87 -3.46 -15.53
C VAL A 4 20.08 -2.67 -14.48
N GLU A 5 18.75 -2.81 -14.49
CA GLU A 5 17.91 -2.19 -13.47
C GLU A 5 18.18 -2.87 -12.12
N ARG A 6 18.16 -2.08 -11.07
CA ARG A 6 18.39 -2.59 -9.71
C ARG A 6 17.25 -3.51 -9.29
N THR A 7 17.57 -4.71 -8.84
CA THR A 7 16.58 -5.65 -8.28
C THR A 7 15.88 -5.05 -7.07
N VAL A 8 14.56 -5.21 -7.01
CA VAL A 8 13.69 -4.78 -5.91
C VAL A 8 12.96 -5.98 -5.33
N ALA A 9 12.92 -6.12 -4.02
CA ALA A 9 12.09 -7.12 -3.36
C ALA A 9 10.68 -6.57 -3.14
N ALA A 10 9.67 -7.27 -3.63
CA ALA A 10 8.26 -6.92 -3.45
C ALA A 10 7.66 -7.78 -2.34
N LEU A 11 7.47 -7.20 -1.15
CA LEU A 11 7.10 -7.89 0.07
C LEU A 11 5.58 -7.87 0.32
N TYR A 12 5.04 -8.99 0.82
CA TYR A 12 3.61 -9.18 1.10
C TYR A 12 2.74 -9.04 -0.15
N VAL A 13 3.22 -9.55 -1.27
CA VAL A 13 2.50 -9.52 -2.53
C VAL A 13 1.59 -10.73 -2.69
N GLU A 14 0.53 -10.58 -3.47
CA GLU A 14 -0.37 -11.68 -3.81
C GLU A 14 0.36 -12.70 -4.67
N LYS A 15 0.16 -14.00 -4.36
CA LYS A 15 0.68 -15.11 -5.16
C LYS A 15 0.20 -14.97 -6.60
N ASP A 16 1.13 -15.12 -7.54
CA ASP A 16 0.88 -14.96 -8.99
C ASP A 16 0.30 -13.57 -9.37
N GLY A 17 0.44 -12.58 -8.48
CA GLY A 17 -0.02 -11.21 -8.66
C GLY A 17 0.86 -10.38 -9.60
N CYS A 18 0.59 -9.07 -9.67
CA CYS A 18 1.19 -8.17 -10.65
C CYS A 18 2.71 -7.98 -10.53
N TYR A 19 3.36 -8.47 -9.47
CA TYR A 19 4.82 -8.42 -9.28
C TYR A 19 5.54 -9.66 -9.78
N PHE A 20 4.81 -10.76 -10.06
CA PHE A 20 5.42 -11.99 -10.55
C PHE A 20 5.78 -11.91 -12.03
N GLY A 21 6.89 -12.54 -12.41
CA GLY A 21 7.36 -12.58 -13.80
C GLY A 21 7.96 -11.28 -14.32
N LEU A 22 8.11 -10.25 -13.47
CA LEU A 22 8.80 -9.02 -13.85
C LEU A 22 10.31 -9.19 -13.77
N PRO A 23 11.08 -8.63 -14.74
CA PRO A 23 12.53 -8.59 -14.65
C PRO A 23 12.95 -7.75 -13.44
N ASP A 24 14.03 -8.17 -12.78
CA ASP A 24 14.61 -7.45 -11.63
C ASP A 24 13.62 -7.15 -10.49
N VAL A 25 12.64 -8.04 -10.28
CA VAL A 25 11.73 -8.03 -9.14
C VAL A 25 11.75 -9.40 -8.46
N ASP A 26 11.97 -9.39 -7.14
CA ASP A 26 11.95 -10.59 -6.28
C ASP A 26 10.67 -10.58 -5.43
N PRO A 27 9.59 -11.27 -5.84
CA PRO A 27 8.32 -11.26 -5.12
C PRO A 27 8.35 -12.20 -3.90
N TRP A 28 7.86 -11.67 -2.78
CA TRP A 28 7.70 -12.38 -1.49
C TRP A 28 6.22 -12.41 -1.11
N ASP A 29 5.60 -13.54 -1.38
CA ASP A 29 4.23 -13.87 -1.02
C ASP A 29 4.15 -14.48 0.40
N GLU A 30 2.97 -14.99 0.77
CA GLU A 30 2.76 -15.66 2.06
C GLU A 30 3.57 -16.96 2.22
N VAL A 31 3.91 -17.64 1.11
CA VAL A 31 4.67 -18.89 1.14
C VAL A 31 6.12 -18.66 1.57
N ARG A 32 6.70 -17.55 1.09
CA ARG A 32 8.08 -17.18 1.43
C ARG A 32 8.21 -16.46 2.78
N ASP A 33 7.11 -16.08 3.39
CA ASP A 33 7.04 -15.29 4.63
C ASP A 33 7.92 -14.03 4.61
N ALA A 34 7.38 -12.96 4.04
CA ALA A 34 8.09 -11.70 3.90
C ALA A 34 8.62 -11.08 5.21
N ARG A 35 8.17 -11.56 6.38
CA ARG A 35 8.74 -11.17 7.69
C ARG A 35 10.17 -11.65 7.88
N LEU A 36 10.58 -12.64 7.10
CA LEU A 36 11.91 -13.25 7.13
C LEU A 36 12.84 -12.74 6.02
N TYR A 37 12.46 -11.63 5.36
CA TYR A 37 13.26 -11.09 4.27
C TYR A 37 14.69 -10.74 4.72
N PRO A 38 15.73 -11.38 4.13
CA PRO A 38 17.11 -11.20 4.59
C PRO A 38 17.82 -9.99 3.97
N GLY A 39 17.22 -9.35 2.97
CA GLY A 39 17.89 -8.37 2.09
C GLY A 39 18.58 -9.05 0.90
N PRO A 40 19.47 -8.36 0.17
CA PRO A 40 19.95 -6.99 0.38
C PRO A 40 19.23 -5.93 -0.48
N HIS A 41 18.20 -6.31 -1.22
CA HIS A 41 17.57 -5.42 -2.19
C HIS A 41 16.64 -4.39 -1.52
N PRO A 42 16.48 -3.19 -2.09
CA PRO A 42 15.45 -2.27 -1.65
C PRO A 42 14.06 -2.89 -1.80
N VAL A 43 13.10 -2.40 -1.02
CA VAL A 43 11.80 -3.05 -0.89
C VAL A 43 10.64 -2.19 -1.40
N VAL A 44 9.65 -2.87 -2.00
CA VAL A 44 8.26 -2.39 -2.10
C VAL A 44 7.41 -3.21 -1.15
N VAL A 45 6.72 -2.58 -0.20
CA VAL A 45 6.05 -3.28 0.90
C VAL A 45 4.54 -3.06 0.85
N HIS A 46 3.77 -4.16 0.82
CA HIS A 46 2.31 -4.19 0.85
C HIS A 46 1.79 -4.91 2.10
N SER A 47 2.21 -4.47 3.28
CA SER A 47 1.84 -5.16 4.53
C SER A 47 0.31 -5.30 4.69
N PRO A 48 -0.18 -6.42 5.27
CA PRO A 48 -1.62 -6.66 5.45
C PRO A 48 -2.31 -5.54 6.23
N CYS A 49 -3.35 -4.93 5.64
CA CYS A 49 -4.03 -3.78 6.22
C CYS A 49 -5.29 -4.11 7.04
N GLN A 50 -5.75 -5.37 7.03
CA GLN A 50 -7.04 -5.74 7.63
C GLN A 50 -7.13 -5.43 9.13
N ARG A 51 -6.01 -5.49 9.86
CA ARG A 51 -5.94 -5.21 11.31
C ARG A 51 -5.59 -3.76 11.65
N TRP A 52 -5.33 -2.96 10.63
CA TRP A 52 -4.94 -1.55 10.77
C TRP A 52 -6.00 -0.58 10.23
N GLY A 53 -6.92 -1.05 9.38
CA GLY A 53 -7.99 -0.23 8.80
C GLY A 53 -9.16 0.01 9.75
N LYS A 54 -10.17 0.74 9.29
CA LYS A 54 -11.38 1.09 10.08
C LYS A 54 -12.13 -0.13 10.61
N LEU A 55 -12.06 -1.27 9.93
CA LEU A 55 -12.72 -2.52 10.31
C LEU A 55 -11.78 -3.53 10.97
N TRP A 56 -10.73 -3.06 11.63
CA TRP A 56 -9.71 -3.88 12.27
C TRP A 56 -10.28 -4.92 13.26
N ALA A 57 -11.37 -4.60 13.96
CA ALA A 57 -12.01 -5.50 14.92
C ALA A 57 -12.79 -6.65 14.25
N GLY A 58 -12.97 -6.62 12.93
CA GLY A 58 -13.79 -7.52 12.14
C GLY A 58 -15.08 -6.89 11.62
N GLN A 59 -15.80 -7.62 10.77
CA GLN A 59 -17.07 -7.15 10.22
C GLN A 59 -18.15 -7.11 11.33
N PRO A 60 -18.97 -6.03 11.43
CA PRO A 60 -19.95 -5.88 12.48
C PRO A 60 -20.92 -7.05 12.61
N LEU A 61 -21.37 -7.61 11.49
CA LEU A 61 -22.26 -8.78 11.49
C LEU A 61 -21.57 -10.04 12.02
N HIS A 62 -20.28 -10.24 11.71
CA HIS A 62 -19.51 -11.34 12.24
C HIS A 62 -19.35 -11.22 13.76
N ILE A 63 -18.96 -10.04 14.25
CA ILE A 63 -18.84 -9.77 15.69
C ILE A 63 -20.17 -10.00 16.41
N LYS A 64 -21.29 -9.51 15.84
CA LYS A 64 -22.64 -9.72 16.41
C LYS A 64 -22.99 -11.19 16.50
N ARG A 65 -22.62 -12.01 15.53
CA ARG A 65 -22.93 -13.45 15.46
C ARG A 65 -22.05 -14.29 16.35
N THR A 66 -20.76 -13.99 16.46
CA THR A 66 -19.76 -14.85 17.12
C THR A 66 -19.26 -14.30 18.45
N GLY A 67 -19.47 -13.01 18.75
CA GLY A 67 -18.85 -12.31 19.87
C GLY A 67 -17.33 -12.07 19.68
N GLU A 68 -16.74 -12.61 18.62
CA GLU A 68 -15.30 -12.56 18.40
C GLU A 68 -14.87 -11.18 17.90
N ARG A 69 -13.97 -10.52 18.65
CA ARG A 69 -13.37 -9.25 18.31
C ARG A 69 -11.86 -9.42 18.14
N LYS A 70 -11.36 -9.12 16.96
CA LYS A 70 -9.91 -9.16 16.70
C LYS A 70 -9.21 -7.99 17.40
N ARG A 71 -7.91 -8.12 17.64
CA ARG A 71 -7.10 -7.03 18.22
C ARG A 71 -6.61 -6.09 17.11
N LYS A 72 -6.55 -4.79 17.42
CA LYS A 72 -5.93 -3.80 16.51
C LYS A 72 -4.45 -4.13 16.38
N GLY A 73 -3.94 -4.11 15.14
CA GLY A 73 -2.55 -4.42 14.85
C GLY A 73 -2.15 -5.89 15.00
N ALA A 74 -3.12 -6.80 15.15
CA ALA A 74 -2.85 -8.25 15.16
C ALA A 74 -2.65 -8.76 13.72
N ASP A 75 -1.53 -8.37 13.12
CA ASP A 75 -1.08 -8.71 11.76
C ASP A 75 0.18 -9.60 11.79
N ASP A 76 0.39 -10.29 12.92
CA ASP A 76 1.54 -11.14 13.16
C ASP A 76 2.90 -10.46 12.95
N GLY A 77 2.93 -9.12 13.14
CA GLY A 77 4.12 -8.31 13.03
C GLY A 77 4.49 -7.89 11.60
N CYS A 78 3.64 -8.16 10.61
CA CYS A 78 3.94 -7.89 9.20
C CYS A 78 4.25 -6.41 8.93
N PHE A 79 3.44 -5.48 9.47
CA PHE A 79 3.72 -4.05 9.28
C PHE A 79 5.04 -3.65 9.92
N LYS A 80 5.31 -4.14 11.14
CA LYS A 80 6.56 -3.86 11.84
C LYS A 80 7.76 -4.35 11.04
N ALA A 81 7.74 -5.60 10.57
CA ALA A 81 8.83 -6.17 9.79
C ALA A 81 9.06 -5.37 8.49
N GLY A 82 8.00 -5.10 7.71
CA GLY A 82 8.13 -4.31 6.50
C GLY A 82 8.66 -2.88 6.73
N LEU A 83 8.27 -2.23 7.84
CA LEU A 83 8.83 -0.93 8.24
C LEU A 83 10.34 -1.02 8.54
N PHE A 84 10.77 -2.08 9.23
CA PHE A 84 12.19 -2.32 9.49
C PHE A 84 12.97 -2.57 8.20
N ASP A 85 12.42 -3.36 7.28
CA ASP A 85 13.05 -3.65 5.99
C ASP A 85 13.19 -2.38 5.15
N ALA A 86 12.14 -1.56 5.08
CA ALA A 86 12.19 -0.28 4.37
C ALA A 86 13.24 0.68 4.97
N ARG A 87 13.38 0.73 6.30
CA ARG A 87 14.41 1.54 6.98
C ARG A 87 15.82 1.00 6.75
N ARG A 88 15.97 -0.32 6.72
CA ARG A 88 17.28 -1.00 6.59
C ARG A 88 17.77 -1.01 5.14
N TRP A 89 16.92 -1.40 4.20
CA TRP A 89 17.32 -1.66 2.82
C TRP A 89 16.96 -0.52 1.87
N GLY A 90 16.25 0.48 2.38
CA GLY A 90 15.61 1.50 1.56
C GLY A 90 14.38 0.95 0.84
N GLY A 91 13.57 1.83 0.28
CA GLY A 91 12.38 1.43 -0.47
C GLY A 91 11.14 2.19 -0.06
N ILE A 92 10.00 1.65 -0.45
CA ILE A 92 8.70 2.30 -0.27
C ILE A 92 7.65 1.33 0.26
N MET A 93 6.86 1.78 1.23
CA MET A 93 5.68 1.08 1.73
C MET A 93 4.42 1.76 1.25
N GLU A 94 3.40 0.97 0.92
CA GLU A 94 2.05 1.46 0.70
C GLU A 94 1.09 0.93 1.77
N HIS A 95 0.12 1.76 2.17
CA HIS A 95 -0.96 1.35 3.06
C HIS A 95 -2.19 2.21 2.85
N PRO A 96 -3.41 1.70 3.05
CA PRO A 96 -4.61 2.49 2.79
C PRO A 96 -4.71 3.70 3.72
N TRP A 97 -5.25 4.80 3.19
CA TRP A 97 -5.58 5.97 3.97
C TRP A 97 -6.47 5.62 5.16
N GLY A 98 -6.17 6.22 6.31
CA GLY A 98 -6.90 5.94 7.56
C GLY A 98 -6.41 4.67 8.27
N SER A 99 -5.27 4.14 7.87
CA SER A 99 -4.57 3.12 8.62
C SER A 99 -4.15 3.63 9.99
N HIS A 100 -4.48 2.88 11.03
CA HIS A 100 -4.01 3.15 12.39
C HIS A 100 -2.52 2.84 12.60
N ALA A 101 -1.87 2.16 11.64
CA ALA A 101 -0.45 1.85 11.76
C ALA A 101 0.41 3.13 11.81
N TRP A 102 0.05 4.18 11.04
CA TRP A 102 0.80 5.43 11.08
C TRP A 102 0.90 6.00 12.49
N SER A 103 -0.22 6.20 13.18
CA SER A 103 -0.21 6.70 14.56
C SER A 103 0.42 5.72 15.55
N PHE A 104 0.25 4.41 15.33
CA PHE A 104 0.80 3.39 16.22
C PHE A 104 2.33 3.35 16.20
N PHE A 105 2.94 3.54 15.02
CA PHE A 105 4.39 3.56 14.84
C PHE A 105 5.00 4.96 14.88
N GLY A 106 4.25 5.97 15.32
CA GLY A 106 4.73 7.35 15.47
C GLY A 106 5.06 8.05 14.14
N LEU A 107 4.42 7.62 13.04
CA LEU A 107 4.62 8.22 11.72
C LEU A 107 3.71 9.45 11.55
N THR A 108 4.27 10.49 10.93
CA THR A 108 3.50 11.69 10.57
C THR A 108 2.41 11.35 9.55
N LEU A 109 1.16 11.74 9.83
CA LEU A 109 0.07 11.60 8.87
C LEU A 109 0.14 12.76 7.87
N PRO A 110 0.36 12.48 6.57
CA PRO A 110 0.46 13.54 5.55
C PRO A 110 -0.91 14.13 5.20
N SER A 111 -0.90 15.24 4.45
CA SER A 111 -2.14 15.80 3.90
C SER A 111 -2.72 14.93 2.79
N ARG A 112 -4.04 14.84 2.70
CA ARG A 112 -4.72 14.23 1.54
C ARG A 112 -4.61 15.06 0.26
N ALA A 113 -4.25 16.32 0.38
CA ALA A 113 -3.98 17.17 -0.79
C ALA A 113 -2.69 16.76 -1.52
N GLY A 114 -1.86 15.93 -0.88
CA GLY A 114 -0.59 15.48 -1.42
C GLY A 114 0.61 16.23 -0.84
N GLY A 115 1.75 16.03 -1.49
CA GLY A 115 3.05 16.54 -1.03
C GLY A 115 3.75 15.59 -0.05
N TRP A 116 5.08 15.49 -0.20
CA TRP A 116 5.92 14.73 0.71
C TRP A 116 6.23 15.53 1.96
N VAL A 117 6.10 14.90 3.11
CA VAL A 117 6.48 15.46 4.42
C VAL A 117 7.39 14.46 5.16
N ARG A 118 8.17 14.95 6.12
CA ARG A 118 8.97 14.06 6.99
C ARG A 118 8.05 13.13 7.76
N ALA A 119 8.36 11.84 7.70
CA ALA A 119 7.57 10.79 8.33
C ALA A 119 7.96 10.58 9.79
N ASP A 120 9.28 10.57 10.05
CA ASP A 120 9.89 10.27 11.36
C ASP A 120 11.33 10.75 11.43
N ASP A 121 12.00 10.46 12.56
CA ASP A 121 13.40 10.82 12.80
C ASP A 121 14.40 9.85 12.13
N TYR A 122 13.93 8.78 11.51
CA TYR A 122 14.78 7.82 10.79
C TYR A 122 15.03 8.22 9.33
N GLY A 123 14.63 9.42 8.94
CA GLY A 123 14.84 9.95 7.59
C GLY A 123 13.78 9.54 6.57
N GLY A 124 12.63 9.03 7.05
CA GLY A 124 11.50 8.69 6.21
C GLY A 124 10.77 9.91 5.65
N TRP A 125 10.15 9.72 4.50
CA TRP A 125 9.21 10.63 3.86
C TRP A 125 7.87 9.97 3.65
N THR A 126 6.79 10.68 3.91
CA THR A 126 5.43 10.16 3.71
C THR A 126 4.58 11.12 2.91
N CYS A 127 3.66 10.56 2.13
CA CYS A 127 2.68 11.34 1.39
C CYS A 127 1.35 10.58 1.27
N CYS A 128 0.33 11.24 0.77
CA CYS A 128 -0.92 10.61 0.38
C CYS A 128 -1.13 10.79 -1.12
N VAL A 129 -1.41 9.68 -1.82
CA VAL A 129 -1.77 9.66 -3.23
C VAL A 129 -3.13 9.03 -3.45
N GLU A 130 -3.70 9.25 -4.61
CA GLU A 130 -4.95 8.62 -5.03
C GLU A 130 -4.67 7.62 -6.15
N GLN A 131 -4.74 6.31 -5.86
CA GLN A 131 -4.42 5.28 -6.86
C GLN A 131 -5.32 5.34 -8.11
N GLY A 132 -6.49 5.98 -8.02
CA GLY A 132 -7.34 6.24 -9.18
C GLY A 132 -6.65 7.06 -10.27
N ARG A 133 -5.68 7.91 -9.92
CA ARG A 133 -4.84 8.66 -10.86
C ARG A 133 -3.79 7.80 -11.55
N TYR A 134 -3.48 6.66 -10.97
CA TYR A 134 -2.51 5.67 -11.45
C TYR A 134 -3.19 4.40 -11.99
N GLY A 135 -4.40 4.51 -12.51
CA GLY A 135 -5.09 3.42 -13.21
C GLY A 135 -5.96 2.53 -12.34
N HIS A 136 -6.06 2.76 -11.01
CA HIS A 136 -6.98 2.01 -10.19
C HIS A 136 -8.44 2.28 -10.60
N TYR A 137 -9.25 1.21 -10.63
CA TYR A 137 -10.66 1.30 -11.02
C TYR A 137 -11.47 2.23 -10.09
N ALA A 138 -11.26 2.11 -8.79
CA ALA A 138 -11.93 2.92 -7.79
C ALA A 138 -10.99 3.98 -7.21
N ARG A 139 -11.58 5.02 -6.61
CA ARG A 139 -10.86 5.95 -5.75
C ARG A 139 -10.30 5.20 -4.55
N LYS A 140 -8.99 5.15 -4.44
CA LYS A 140 -8.27 4.43 -3.39
C LYS A 140 -7.16 5.31 -2.81
N PRO A 141 -7.50 6.18 -1.85
CA PRO A 141 -6.49 7.01 -1.19
C PRO A 141 -5.52 6.13 -0.41
N THR A 142 -4.24 6.38 -0.61
CA THR A 142 -3.15 5.51 -0.18
C THR A 142 -2.04 6.33 0.45
N LEU A 143 -1.56 5.89 1.60
CA LEU A 143 -0.38 6.41 2.26
C LEU A 143 0.86 5.74 1.66
N LEU A 144 1.86 6.55 1.34
CA LEU A 144 3.19 6.09 0.96
C LEU A 144 4.20 6.49 2.03
N LEU A 145 5.19 5.64 2.25
CA LEU A 145 6.27 5.85 3.19
C LEU A 145 7.57 5.39 2.55
N ALA A 146 8.50 6.30 2.30
CA ALA A 146 9.77 6.04 1.60
C ALA A 146 10.97 6.29 2.51
N TYR A 147 11.96 5.40 2.43
CA TYR A 147 13.25 5.53 3.11
C TYR A 147 14.40 5.36 2.12
N GLY A 148 15.37 6.27 2.20
CA GLY A 148 16.58 6.21 1.39
C GLY A 148 16.37 6.37 -0.12
N CYS A 149 15.14 6.70 -0.55
CA CYS A 149 14.76 6.88 -1.94
C CYS A 149 14.67 8.34 -2.32
N ASP A 150 14.81 8.63 -3.61
CA ASP A 150 14.36 9.88 -4.16
C ASP A 150 12.83 9.95 -4.08
N VAL A 151 12.31 11.09 -3.66
CA VAL A 151 10.88 11.33 -3.55
C VAL A 151 10.45 12.25 -4.69
N PRO A 152 9.91 11.68 -5.79
CA PRO A 152 9.56 12.45 -6.98
C PRO A 152 8.30 13.31 -6.74
N GLU A 153 8.10 14.28 -7.62
CA GLU A 153 6.80 14.94 -7.75
C GLU A 153 5.78 13.91 -8.25
N LEU A 154 4.61 13.87 -7.63
CA LEU A 154 3.56 12.91 -7.93
C LEU A 154 2.29 13.63 -8.42
N ASP A 155 1.37 12.88 -8.99
CA ASP A 155 0.05 13.41 -9.34
C ASP A 155 -0.80 13.53 -8.07
N TRP A 156 -0.79 14.74 -7.49
CA TRP A 156 -1.43 15.03 -6.21
C TRP A 156 -2.92 15.27 -6.30
N GLY A 157 -3.55 15.23 -5.14
CA GLY A 157 -4.92 15.62 -4.92
C GLY A 157 -5.91 14.47 -4.92
N ILE A 158 -7.15 14.80 -4.55
CA ILE A 158 -8.25 13.86 -4.45
C ILE A 158 -8.72 13.52 -5.87
N GLY A 159 -8.67 12.24 -6.23
CA GLY A 159 -9.19 11.75 -7.50
C GLY A 159 -10.71 11.68 -7.52
N GLU A 160 -11.28 11.81 -8.69
CA GLU A 160 -12.70 11.56 -8.92
C GLU A 160 -12.96 10.04 -9.02
N PRO A 161 -14.07 9.53 -8.46
CA PRO A 161 -14.43 8.14 -8.64
C PRO A 161 -14.71 7.85 -10.11
N ARG A 162 -14.14 6.80 -10.66
CA ARG A 162 -14.53 6.32 -11.98
C ARG A 162 -15.91 5.68 -11.90
N LEU A 163 -16.85 6.24 -12.61
CA LEU A 163 -18.21 5.71 -12.69
C LEU A 163 -18.32 4.77 -13.88
N ASP A 164 -18.54 3.50 -13.61
CA ASP A 164 -18.90 2.55 -14.65
C ASP A 164 -20.33 2.86 -15.15
N PRO A 165 -20.52 3.19 -16.44
CA PRO A 165 -21.83 3.52 -16.99
C PRO A 165 -22.86 2.40 -16.79
N VAL A 166 -22.45 1.13 -16.88
CA VAL A 166 -23.32 -0.03 -16.66
C VAL A 166 -23.79 -0.09 -15.20
N ILE A 167 -22.89 0.18 -14.26
CA ILE A 167 -23.22 0.22 -12.84
C ILE A 167 -24.12 1.42 -12.53
N VAL A 168 -23.86 2.58 -13.14
CA VAL A 168 -24.71 3.77 -12.99
C VAL A 168 -26.11 3.50 -13.49
N GLN A 169 -26.24 2.89 -14.67
CA GLN A 169 -27.53 2.53 -15.25
C GLN A 169 -28.29 1.51 -14.38
N ARG A 170 -27.58 0.50 -13.87
CA ARG A 170 -28.19 -0.61 -13.11
C ARG A 170 -28.54 -0.26 -11.67
N MET A 171 -27.76 0.58 -11.01
CA MET A 171 -27.83 0.81 -9.57
C MET A 171 -28.05 2.28 -9.15
N GLY A 172 -28.04 3.19 -10.12
CA GLY A 172 -28.12 4.63 -9.90
C GLY A 172 -26.79 5.26 -9.46
N LEU A 173 -26.66 6.57 -9.69
CA LEU A 173 -25.44 7.34 -9.49
C LEU A 173 -24.89 7.27 -8.05
N VAL A 174 -25.78 7.38 -7.06
CA VAL A 174 -25.37 7.37 -5.63
C VAL A 174 -24.70 6.05 -5.24
N ARG A 175 -25.25 4.94 -5.72
CA ARG A 175 -24.70 3.61 -5.42
C ARG A 175 -23.43 3.34 -6.23
N ALA A 176 -23.37 3.78 -7.48
CA ALA A 176 -22.18 3.72 -8.31
C ALA A 176 -21.01 4.50 -7.70
N LYS A 177 -21.22 5.72 -7.20
CA LYS A 177 -20.21 6.51 -6.46
C LYS A 177 -19.67 5.75 -5.25
N ARG A 178 -20.54 5.12 -4.46
CA ARG A 178 -20.11 4.32 -3.30
C ARG A 178 -19.29 3.09 -3.68
N LEU A 179 -19.58 2.49 -4.81
CA LEU A 179 -18.82 1.38 -5.36
C LEU A 179 -17.48 1.84 -5.94
N GLY A 180 -17.39 3.07 -6.44
CA GLY A 180 -16.16 3.70 -6.91
C GLY A 180 -15.20 4.16 -5.81
N GLU A 181 -15.48 3.86 -4.53
CA GLU A 181 -14.61 4.22 -3.40
C GLU A 181 -14.21 2.98 -2.58
N VAL A 182 -12.92 2.76 -2.40
CA VAL A 182 -12.42 1.72 -1.50
C VAL A 182 -12.61 2.16 -0.05
N GLY A 183 -13.21 1.29 0.77
CA GLY A 183 -13.50 1.58 2.18
C GLY A 183 -14.80 2.36 2.43
N GLY A 184 -15.61 2.62 1.41
CA GLY A 184 -16.95 3.15 1.54
C GLY A 184 -17.94 2.12 2.12
N LYS A 185 -19.04 2.58 2.76
CA LYS A 185 -20.08 1.73 3.40
C LYS A 185 -20.87 0.84 2.44
N GLY A 186 -20.47 0.67 1.19
CA GLY A 186 -21.17 -0.06 0.15
C GLY A 186 -20.41 -1.19 -0.51
N GLY A 187 -19.36 -1.72 0.13
CA GLY A 187 -18.56 -2.82 -0.40
C GLY A 187 -19.41 -4.05 -0.70
N GLY A 188 -19.71 -4.29 -1.98
CA GLY A 188 -20.29 -5.56 -2.44
C GLY A 188 -19.27 -6.69 -2.27
N THR A 189 -19.75 -7.93 -2.43
CA THR A 189 -18.98 -9.17 -2.28
C THR A 189 -17.86 -9.37 -3.32
N ASP A 190 -17.79 -8.51 -4.33
CA ASP A 190 -16.76 -8.55 -5.39
C ASP A 190 -15.67 -7.52 -5.09
N SER A 191 -14.76 -7.86 -4.16
CA SER A 191 -13.71 -6.97 -3.65
C SER A 191 -12.40 -7.06 -4.42
N THR A 192 -12.18 -8.11 -5.20
CA THR A 192 -10.92 -8.42 -5.85
C THR A 192 -10.38 -7.28 -6.73
N PRO A 193 -11.16 -6.63 -7.62
CA PRO A 193 -10.64 -5.51 -8.41
C PRO A 193 -10.30 -4.27 -7.59
N ARG A 194 -10.83 -4.15 -6.35
CA ARG A 194 -10.70 -2.93 -5.53
C ARG A 194 -9.48 -2.92 -4.63
N ILE A 195 -8.96 -4.09 -4.30
CA ILE A 195 -7.79 -4.21 -3.42
C ILE A 195 -6.50 -4.35 -4.22
N GLY A 196 -6.58 -4.78 -5.47
CA GLY A 196 -5.43 -4.97 -6.35
C GLY A 196 -4.60 -3.69 -6.55
N THR A 197 -3.34 -3.88 -6.85
CA THR A 197 -2.41 -2.80 -7.23
C THR A 197 -2.38 -2.72 -8.77
N PRO A 198 -2.83 -1.59 -9.37
CA PRO A 198 -2.80 -1.47 -10.82
C PRO A 198 -1.36 -1.38 -11.35
N PRO A 199 -1.07 -1.91 -12.55
CA PRO A 199 0.28 -1.91 -13.10
C PRO A 199 0.96 -0.53 -13.12
N PRO A 200 0.31 0.59 -13.49
CA PRO A 200 0.97 1.90 -13.44
C PRO A 200 1.36 2.33 -12.02
N PHE A 201 0.58 1.96 -11.01
CA PHE A 201 0.94 2.26 -9.61
C PHE A 201 2.06 1.37 -9.11
N ARG A 202 2.04 0.07 -9.45
CA ARG A 202 3.16 -0.85 -9.19
C ARG A 202 4.47 -0.33 -9.79
N ASP A 203 4.43 0.11 -11.04
CA ASP A 203 5.61 0.59 -11.75
C ASP A 203 6.16 1.88 -11.12
N LEU A 204 5.29 2.77 -10.64
CA LEU A 204 5.68 3.92 -9.85
C LEU A 204 6.40 3.49 -8.56
N LEU A 205 5.85 2.54 -7.79
CA LEU A 205 6.49 2.08 -6.55
C LEU A 205 7.85 1.44 -6.83
N LEU A 206 7.96 0.62 -7.87
CA LEU A 206 9.22 0.02 -8.28
C LEU A 206 10.25 1.08 -8.71
N SER A 207 9.82 2.10 -9.47
CA SER A 207 10.71 3.19 -9.90
C SER A 207 11.28 3.96 -8.70
N ILE A 208 10.46 4.26 -7.70
CA ILE A 208 10.91 4.93 -6.47
C ILE A 208 11.87 4.02 -5.69
N ALA A 209 11.53 2.75 -5.48
CA ALA A 209 12.37 1.82 -4.75
C ALA A 209 13.75 1.61 -5.40
N ARG A 210 13.84 1.63 -6.73
CA ARG A 210 15.11 1.50 -7.47
C ARG A 210 16.07 2.66 -7.24
N THR A 211 15.59 3.83 -6.83
CA THR A 211 16.44 4.98 -6.47
C THR A 211 17.08 4.85 -5.09
N ALA A 212 16.68 3.83 -4.30
CA ALA A 212 17.15 3.69 -2.93
C ALA A 212 18.69 3.65 -2.87
N GLN A 213 19.24 4.53 -2.08
CA GLN A 213 20.65 4.50 -1.72
C GLN A 213 20.79 3.67 -0.46
N LEU A 214 21.48 2.53 -0.55
CA LEU A 214 21.84 1.77 0.63
C LEU A 214 22.74 2.69 1.47
N LYS A 215 22.31 3.03 2.67
CA LYS A 215 23.24 3.59 3.64
C LYS A 215 24.27 2.49 3.87
N ASP A 216 25.55 2.79 3.64
CA ASP A 216 26.60 1.92 4.10
C ASP A 216 26.38 1.69 5.59
N LEU A 217 25.94 0.49 5.94
CA LEU A 217 25.86 0.03 7.33
C LEU A 217 27.28 -0.27 7.81
N ALA A 218 28.17 0.73 7.65
CA ALA A 218 29.51 0.69 8.19
C ALA A 218 29.47 1.28 9.61
N ALA A 219 29.76 0.40 10.55
CA ALA A 219 30.10 0.54 11.96
C ALA A 219 28.93 0.48 12.95
#